data_e799b3f9c5c467422f2bf294a54ee009
#
_entry.id   e799b3f9c5c467422f2bf294a54ee009
#
_cell.length_a   1.000
_cell.length_b   1.000
_cell.length_c   1.000
_cell.angle_alpha   90.00
_cell.angle_beta   90.00
_cell.angle_gamma   90.00
#
_symmetry.space_group_name_H-M   'P 1'
#
loop_
_entity.id
_entity.type
_entity.pdbx_description
1 polymer ?
#
loop_
_entity_poly.entity_id
_entity_poly.type
_entity_poly.pdbx_seq_one_letter_code
_entity_poly.pdbx_strand_id
1 'polypeptide(L)'
;YSSAKKGEWIIGRGWINDTWDDPSFPTKEDLDAVAPDSPVYLTRACGHAAWANTKAFETAGITKDTPDPAGGEFLHKQDGSLLGVVTDQAQDPFNKAIPSYTKEQIQKIVLLAQQEFFSNGLTSVQDAGSPEEWVEAWQELYEKERLKLRIYVSMRVLGRPNYQELMEGSLKFFKKGLRIGMYDNRLTARAYKISLDGSLGARSAWMLEDYEDQPGHKGNGKWTNDQLYSVLYEARRAGFQTWCHAIGDAANRQCLDVYEQLLKELPDKDARLRSEHAQIIAPEDIERFHKLGVIPTHQTVFLRTDKNVADARLGAERIKGAYAWRTLIDQGNPLPNGTDSPVESCNPFLSMYCAVTRKDEHLKPEGGWHPQEAMTREEALRSYTNWAAYAAFEEQLKGSIEPGKLADFVVIDRDYMKCPEEEIKDICSLQTVVGGEVVYETK
;
A
#
# COMPACT_ATOMS: atom_id res chain seq x y z
N TYR A 1 -1.41 26.09 -1.44
CA TYR A 1 -0.39 27.11 -1.77
C TYR A 1 -0.39 28.29 -0.79
N SER A 2 -1.55 28.81 -0.41
CA SER A 2 -1.66 29.98 0.48
C SER A 2 -0.93 29.85 1.84
N SER A 3 -0.61 28.64 2.28
CA SER A 3 0.13 28.35 3.51
C SER A 3 1.60 27.95 3.29
N ALA A 4 2.03 27.72 2.05
CA ALA A 4 3.41 27.37 1.72
C ALA A 4 4.31 28.62 1.76
N LYS A 5 5.52 28.46 2.25
CA LYS A 5 6.53 29.55 2.17
C LYS A 5 7.09 29.61 0.76
N LYS A 6 7.44 30.82 0.32
CA LYS A 6 8.07 31.04 -0.99
C LYS A 6 9.32 30.17 -1.13
N GLY A 7 9.42 29.44 -2.24
CA GLY A 7 10.52 28.51 -2.52
C GLY A 7 10.41 27.13 -1.84
N GLU A 8 9.42 26.90 -1.00
CA GLU A 8 9.13 25.58 -0.43
C GLU A 8 8.45 24.69 -1.48
N TRP A 9 8.83 23.40 -1.53
CA TRP A 9 8.21 22.44 -2.41
C TRP A 9 6.73 22.24 -2.05
N ILE A 10 5.89 22.27 -3.05
CA ILE A 10 4.47 21.92 -2.98
C ILE A 10 4.32 20.53 -3.61
N ILE A 11 4.05 19.55 -2.78
CA ILE A 11 3.94 18.15 -3.18
C ILE A 11 2.49 17.71 -3.03
N GLY A 12 1.96 17.02 -4.03
CA GLY A 12 0.61 16.48 -4.02
C GLY A 12 0.52 15.19 -4.82
N ARG A 13 -0.66 14.55 -4.74
CA ARG A 13 -0.94 13.31 -5.45
C ARG A 13 -2.43 13.21 -5.78
N GLY A 14 -2.75 12.40 -6.79
CA GLY A 14 -4.11 11.91 -7.00
C GLY A 14 -4.83 12.49 -8.22
N TRP A 15 -4.17 13.28 -9.07
CA TRP A 15 -4.79 13.74 -10.31
C TRP A 15 -4.94 12.59 -11.32
N ILE A 16 -6.04 12.63 -12.08
CA ILE A 16 -6.38 11.67 -13.16
C ILE A 16 -7.01 12.46 -14.28
N ASN A 17 -6.23 12.76 -15.32
CA ASN A 17 -6.71 13.53 -16.48
C ASN A 17 -7.79 12.80 -17.30
N ASP A 18 -7.80 11.46 -17.31
CA ASP A 18 -8.78 10.68 -18.06
C ASP A 18 -10.24 10.93 -17.61
N THR A 19 -10.44 11.52 -16.44
CA THR A 19 -11.76 11.87 -15.89
C THR A 19 -12.13 13.35 -16.06
N TRP A 20 -11.27 14.15 -16.70
CA TRP A 20 -11.51 15.57 -16.94
C TRP A 20 -12.28 15.79 -18.24
N ASP A 21 -12.92 16.94 -18.38
CA ASP A 21 -13.61 17.34 -19.60
C ASP A 21 -12.67 17.37 -20.81
N ASP A 22 -11.42 17.81 -20.60
CA ASP A 22 -10.31 17.65 -21.54
C ASP A 22 -9.34 16.61 -20.98
N PRO A 23 -9.26 15.39 -21.55
CA PRO A 23 -8.40 14.33 -21.08
C PRO A 23 -6.92 14.51 -21.44
N SER A 24 -6.55 15.62 -22.09
CA SER A 24 -5.16 15.96 -22.41
C SER A 24 -4.30 16.05 -21.13
N PHE A 25 -3.01 15.81 -21.28
CA PHE A 25 -2.10 16.07 -20.16
C PHE A 25 -2.05 17.57 -19.84
N PRO A 26 -2.03 17.93 -18.54
CA PRO A 26 -1.91 19.30 -18.10
C PRO A 26 -0.53 19.88 -18.42
N THR A 27 -0.41 21.20 -18.42
CA THR A 27 0.82 21.90 -18.76
C THR A 27 1.49 22.50 -17.52
N LYS A 28 2.81 22.76 -17.59
CA LYS A 28 3.53 23.42 -16.50
C LYS A 28 3.01 24.83 -16.22
N GLU A 29 2.50 25.52 -17.25
CA GLU A 29 1.95 26.87 -17.16
C GLU A 29 0.70 26.93 -16.27
N ASP A 30 -0.10 25.88 -16.22
CA ASP A 30 -1.27 25.80 -15.33
C ASP A 30 -0.85 25.88 -13.85
N LEU A 31 0.27 25.26 -13.50
CA LEU A 31 0.86 25.34 -12.16
C LEU A 31 1.64 26.63 -11.94
N ASP A 32 2.34 27.14 -12.96
CA ASP A 32 3.08 28.41 -12.88
C ASP A 32 2.12 29.58 -12.58
N ALA A 33 0.91 29.55 -13.11
CA ALA A 33 -0.12 30.56 -12.88
C ALA A 33 -0.53 30.67 -11.41
N VAL A 34 -0.51 29.57 -10.66
CA VAL A 34 -0.96 29.53 -9.26
C VAL A 34 0.19 29.50 -8.25
N ALA A 35 1.37 29.04 -8.65
CA ALA A 35 2.53 28.88 -7.77
C ALA A 35 3.87 29.22 -8.48
N PRO A 36 4.06 30.48 -8.96
CA PRO A 36 5.23 30.83 -9.76
C PRO A 36 6.55 30.80 -8.99
N ASP A 37 6.49 30.97 -7.67
CA ASP A 37 7.66 31.16 -6.81
C ASP A 37 8.10 29.88 -6.08
N SER A 38 7.31 28.82 -6.16
CA SER A 38 7.55 27.56 -5.45
C SER A 38 7.57 26.38 -6.41
N PRO A 39 8.50 25.42 -6.25
CA PRO A 39 8.48 24.22 -7.05
C PRO A 39 7.25 23.36 -6.69
N VAL A 40 6.47 22.98 -7.71
CA VAL A 40 5.27 22.15 -7.58
C VAL A 40 5.50 20.81 -8.25
N TYR A 41 5.21 19.73 -7.55
CA TYR A 41 5.31 18.36 -8.05
C TYR A 41 4.12 17.52 -7.60
N LEU A 42 3.26 17.19 -8.56
CA LEU A 42 2.00 16.49 -8.32
C LEU A 42 2.04 15.11 -8.97
N THR A 43 2.11 14.05 -8.19
CA THR A 43 2.11 12.67 -8.70
C THR A 43 0.71 12.29 -9.15
N ARG A 44 0.58 11.70 -10.34
CA ARG A 44 -0.66 11.11 -10.83
C ARG A 44 -1.09 9.96 -9.91
N ALA A 45 -2.38 9.68 -9.83
CA ALA A 45 -2.92 8.64 -8.96
C ALA A 45 -2.22 7.29 -9.14
N CYS A 46 -1.88 6.91 -10.38
CA CYS A 46 -1.16 5.67 -10.68
C CYS A 46 0.32 5.66 -10.20
N GLY A 47 0.91 6.82 -9.86
CA GLY A 47 2.33 6.93 -9.49
C GLY A 47 3.34 6.89 -10.64
N HIS A 48 2.89 6.63 -11.88
CA HIS A 48 3.76 6.48 -13.06
C HIS A 48 3.95 7.75 -13.86
N ALA A 49 3.24 8.81 -13.54
CA ALA A 49 3.44 10.15 -14.10
C ALA A 49 3.41 11.19 -12.98
N ALA A 50 4.05 12.32 -13.24
CA ALA A 50 3.96 13.48 -12.37
C ALA A 50 3.85 14.76 -13.21
N TRP A 51 3.13 15.74 -12.67
CA TRP A 51 2.94 17.07 -13.22
C TRP A 51 3.75 18.07 -12.40
N ALA A 52 4.65 18.77 -13.06
CA ALA A 52 5.60 19.68 -12.45
C ALA A 52 5.57 21.06 -13.12
N ASN A 53 5.76 22.11 -12.33
CA ASN A 53 5.84 23.46 -12.83
C ASN A 53 7.27 23.83 -13.25
N THR A 54 7.43 24.98 -13.90
CA THR A 54 8.73 25.50 -14.37
C THR A 54 9.76 25.52 -13.23
N LYS A 55 9.35 25.96 -12.04
CA LYS A 55 10.24 26.04 -10.86
C LYS A 55 10.74 24.68 -10.39
N ALA A 56 9.91 23.66 -10.49
CA ALA A 56 10.30 22.27 -10.16
C ALA A 56 11.33 21.73 -11.18
N PHE A 57 11.12 21.95 -12.48
CA PHE A 57 12.09 21.58 -13.52
C PHE A 57 13.44 22.28 -13.29
N GLU A 58 13.45 23.60 -13.04
CA GLU A 58 14.67 24.35 -12.71
C GLU A 58 15.40 23.77 -11.50
N THR A 59 14.64 23.46 -10.42
CA THR A 59 15.21 22.94 -9.17
C THR A 59 15.77 21.52 -9.35
N ALA A 60 15.15 20.71 -10.20
CA ALA A 60 15.63 19.38 -10.57
C ALA A 60 16.76 19.39 -11.60
N GLY A 61 17.14 20.58 -12.13
CA GLY A 61 18.20 20.72 -13.13
C GLY A 61 17.81 20.21 -14.52
N ILE A 62 16.52 20.14 -14.83
CA ILE A 62 15.96 19.62 -16.09
C ILE A 62 15.67 20.77 -17.03
N THR A 63 16.15 20.65 -18.28
CA THR A 63 15.90 21.59 -19.36
C THR A 63 15.23 20.88 -20.54
N LYS A 64 14.79 21.63 -21.54
CA LYS A 64 14.23 21.05 -22.77
C LYS A 64 15.22 20.19 -23.57
N ASP A 65 16.51 20.32 -23.30
CA ASP A 65 17.57 19.57 -23.97
C ASP A 65 18.08 18.40 -23.11
N THR A 66 17.51 18.18 -21.94
CA THR A 66 17.83 17.02 -21.07
C THR A 66 17.32 15.74 -21.73
N PRO A 67 18.20 14.75 -22.01
CA PRO A 67 17.79 13.52 -22.66
C PRO A 67 16.87 12.70 -21.74
N ASP A 68 15.93 11.99 -22.35
CA ASP A 68 15.09 11.05 -21.64
C ASP A 68 15.92 9.92 -21.03
N PRO A 69 15.66 9.56 -19.77
CA PRO A 69 16.32 8.41 -19.15
C PRO A 69 15.73 7.11 -19.71
N ALA A 70 16.51 6.03 -19.68
CA ALA A 70 16.00 4.72 -20.04
C ALA A 70 14.79 4.36 -19.16
N GLY A 71 13.62 4.13 -19.79
CA GLY A 71 12.39 3.78 -19.10
C GLY A 71 11.60 4.94 -18.50
N GLY A 72 11.77 6.17 -19.02
CA GLY A 72 10.96 7.33 -18.64
C GLY A 72 11.10 8.44 -19.67
N GLU A 73 10.19 9.40 -19.68
CA GLU A 73 10.11 10.47 -20.69
C GLU A 73 9.79 11.82 -20.03
N PHE A 74 10.49 12.88 -20.48
CA PHE A 74 10.12 14.27 -20.26
C PHE A 74 9.22 14.72 -21.41
N LEU A 75 7.91 14.78 -21.19
CA LEU A 75 6.99 15.10 -22.28
C LEU A 75 7.22 16.52 -22.83
N HIS A 76 7.19 16.64 -24.16
CA HIS A 76 7.40 17.89 -24.88
C HIS A 76 6.14 18.34 -25.62
N LYS A 77 6.01 19.64 -25.79
CA LYS A 77 5.05 20.28 -26.71
C LYS A 77 5.53 20.17 -28.14
N GLN A 78 4.65 20.49 -29.09
CA GLN A 78 4.99 20.50 -30.53
C GLN A 78 6.16 21.45 -30.89
N ASP A 79 6.37 22.52 -30.11
CA ASP A 79 7.47 23.49 -30.29
C ASP A 79 8.79 23.02 -29.64
N GLY A 80 8.85 21.84 -29.06
CA GLY A 80 10.00 21.26 -28.38
C GLY A 80 10.24 21.76 -26.96
N SER A 81 9.37 22.59 -26.39
CA SER A 81 9.43 22.98 -24.98
C SER A 81 8.86 21.91 -24.09
N LEU A 82 9.29 21.83 -22.80
CA LEU A 82 8.76 20.90 -21.84
C LEU A 82 7.26 21.13 -21.61
N LEU A 83 6.45 20.08 -21.68
CA LEU A 83 5.02 20.13 -21.44
C LEU A 83 4.70 20.41 -19.97
N GLY A 84 5.43 19.76 -19.06
CA GLY A 84 5.15 19.81 -17.63
C GLY A 84 4.86 18.44 -17.01
N VAL A 85 4.72 17.41 -17.84
CA VAL A 85 4.49 16.04 -17.37
C VAL A 85 5.73 15.18 -17.62
N VAL A 86 6.04 14.34 -16.65
CA VAL A 86 7.16 13.40 -16.70
C VAL A 86 6.68 11.99 -16.32
N THR A 87 7.27 10.96 -16.92
CA THR A 87 6.85 9.58 -16.71
C THR A 87 7.97 8.72 -16.13
N ASP A 88 7.59 7.71 -15.35
CA ASP A 88 8.45 6.64 -14.82
C ASP A 88 9.83 7.12 -14.32
N GLN A 89 10.94 6.68 -14.94
CA GLN A 89 12.30 7.06 -14.51
C GLN A 89 12.62 8.55 -14.67
N ALA A 90 11.89 9.27 -15.50
CA ALA A 90 12.04 10.73 -15.61
C ALA A 90 11.56 11.48 -14.34
N GLN A 91 10.90 10.80 -13.40
CA GLN A 91 10.57 11.34 -12.09
C GLN A 91 11.78 11.36 -11.12
N ASP A 92 12.81 10.56 -11.37
CA ASP A 92 13.94 10.40 -10.43
C ASP A 92 14.70 11.70 -10.12
N PRO A 93 14.99 12.60 -11.08
CA PRO A 93 15.63 13.87 -10.77
C PRO A 93 14.82 14.74 -9.79
N PHE A 94 13.48 14.73 -9.94
CA PHE A 94 12.59 15.47 -9.02
C PHE A 94 12.59 14.84 -7.65
N ASN A 95 12.50 13.52 -7.56
CA ASN A 95 12.54 12.79 -6.28
C ASN A 95 13.85 13.03 -5.53
N LYS A 96 14.96 13.21 -6.23
CA LYS A 96 16.26 13.57 -5.64
C LYS A 96 16.34 15.04 -5.22
N ALA A 97 15.66 15.94 -5.94
CA ALA A 97 15.65 17.37 -5.65
C ALA A 97 14.68 17.74 -4.52
N ILE A 98 13.63 16.93 -4.30
CA ILE A 98 12.70 17.11 -3.19
C ILE A 98 13.44 16.78 -1.89
N PRO A 99 13.52 17.72 -0.93
CA PRO A 99 14.17 17.47 0.34
C PRO A 99 13.49 16.33 1.12
N SER A 100 14.28 15.51 1.79
CA SER A 100 13.74 14.56 2.76
C SER A 100 12.97 15.29 3.86
N TYR A 101 11.92 14.67 4.38
CA TYR A 101 11.16 15.25 5.48
C TYR A 101 12.06 15.43 6.72
N THR A 102 11.93 16.59 7.38
CA THR A 102 12.54 16.76 8.69
C THR A 102 11.82 15.91 9.74
N LYS A 103 12.49 15.67 10.85
CA LYS A 103 11.87 14.93 11.96
C LYS A 103 10.55 15.55 12.43
N GLU A 104 10.48 16.87 12.52
CA GLU A 104 9.29 17.63 12.91
C GLU A 104 8.16 17.43 11.89
N GLN A 105 8.49 17.39 10.61
CA GLN A 105 7.50 17.10 9.54
C GLN A 105 6.99 15.66 9.66
N ILE A 106 7.88 14.67 9.85
CA ILE A 106 7.50 13.27 10.05
C ILE A 106 6.58 13.13 11.27
N GLN A 107 6.92 13.78 12.38
CA GLN A 107 6.08 13.79 13.57
C GLN A 107 4.72 14.42 13.34
N LYS A 108 4.67 15.53 12.60
CA LYS A 108 3.40 16.17 12.24
C LYS A 108 2.54 15.28 11.35
N ILE A 109 3.15 14.62 10.35
CA ILE A 109 2.47 13.70 9.42
C ILE A 109 1.79 12.56 10.19
N VAL A 110 2.51 11.86 11.07
CA VAL A 110 1.94 10.72 11.80
C VAL A 110 0.84 11.16 12.78
N LEU A 111 0.95 12.34 13.38
CA LEU A 111 -0.10 12.88 14.27
C LEU A 111 -1.37 13.25 13.50
N LEU A 112 -1.26 13.76 12.27
CA LEU A 112 -2.42 14.00 11.40
C LEU A 112 -3.03 12.68 10.94
N ALA A 113 -2.20 11.72 10.52
CA ALA A 113 -2.65 10.38 10.15
C ALA A 113 -3.36 9.68 11.32
N GLN A 114 -2.85 9.80 12.53
CA GLN A 114 -3.50 9.25 13.73
C GLN A 114 -4.92 9.79 13.91
N GLN A 115 -5.14 11.09 13.71
CA GLN A 115 -6.47 11.69 13.82
C GLN A 115 -7.43 11.13 12.77
N GLU A 116 -6.95 11.02 11.53
CA GLU A 116 -7.72 10.43 10.43
C GLU A 116 -8.06 8.96 10.71
N PHE A 117 -7.09 8.17 11.16
CA PHE A 117 -7.33 6.77 11.50
C PHE A 117 -8.33 6.60 12.64
N PHE A 118 -8.21 7.41 13.69
CA PHE A 118 -9.14 7.35 14.82
C PHE A 118 -10.56 7.76 14.44
N SER A 119 -10.73 8.76 13.57
CA SER A 119 -12.06 9.16 13.06
C SER A 119 -12.73 8.07 12.22
N ASN A 120 -11.93 7.16 11.64
CA ASN A 120 -12.39 5.98 10.91
C ASN A 120 -12.47 4.70 11.78
N GLY A 121 -12.29 4.80 13.11
CA GLY A 121 -12.40 3.66 14.02
C GLY A 121 -11.18 2.73 14.05
N LEU A 122 -10.07 3.13 13.45
CA LEU A 122 -8.85 2.32 13.41
C LEU A 122 -8.00 2.57 14.66
N THR A 123 -7.79 1.54 15.47
CA THR A 123 -6.98 1.59 16.70
C THR A 123 -5.53 1.18 16.45
N SER A 124 -5.29 0.45 15.37
CA SER A 124 -4.00 -0.12 15.00
C SER A 124 -3.84 -0.15 13.50
N VAL A 125 -2.63 0.09 13.03
CA VAL A 125 -2.26 0.01 11.61
C VAL A 125 -1.01 -0.85 11.42
N GLN A 126 -0.89 -1.46 10.24
CA GLN A 126 0.28 -2.16 9.79
C GLN A 126 0.93 -1.33 8.69
N ASP A 127 2.04 -0.68 9.02
CA ASP A 127 2.76 0.20 8.09
C ASP A 127 3.54 -0.62 7.07
N ALA A 128 3.21 -0.41 5.80
CA ALA A 128 3.74 -1.21 4.69
C ALA A 128 5.08 -0.71 4.16
N GLY A 129 5.88 -0.09 4.99
CA GLY A 129 7.27 0.21 4.68
C GLY A 129 7.76 1.58 5.04
N SER A 130 8.29 1.72 6.25
CA SER A 130 8.97 2.94 6.70
C SER A 130 10.46 2.75 6.90
N PRO A 131 11.27 3.79 6.64
CA PRO A 131 12.70 3.77 6.93
C PRO A 131 12.93 4.06 8.43
N GLU A 132 14.14 3.84 8.87
CA GLU A 132 14.51 3.91 10.29
C GLU A 132 14.26 5.28 10.93
N GLU A 133 14.57 6.35 10.22
CA GLU A 133 14.39 7.72 10.70
C GLU A 133 12.93 8.08 11.00
N TRP A 134 11.98 7.45 10.33
CA TRP A 134 10.55 7.62 10.63
C TRP A 134 10.19 6.92 11.93
N VAL A 135 10.68 5.70 12.12
CA VAL A 135 10.44 4.93 13.34
C VAL A 135 11.05 5.65 14.56
N GLU A 136 12.26 6.19 14.44
CA GLU A 136 12.91 6.99 15.48
C GLU A 136 12.11 8.27 15.81
N ALA A 137 11.57 8.94 14.80
CA ALA A 137 10.73 10.12 15.01
C ALA A 137 9.40 9.78 15.73
N TRP A 138 8.83 8.61 15.47
CA TRP A 138 7.63 8.11 16.15
C TRP A 138 7.92 7.70 17.59
N GLN A 139 9.08 7.10 17.87
CA GLN A 139 9.50 6.72 19.22
C GLN A 139 9.50 7.94 20.16
N GLU A 140 10.04 9.08 19.71
CA GLU A 140 10.01 10.32 20.48
C GLU A 140 8.58 10.81 20.79
N LEU A 141 7.62 10.56 19.89
CA LEU A 141 6.22 10.91 20.15
C LEU A 141 5.56 9.98 21.16
N TYR A 142 5.91 8.68 21.14
CA TYR A 142 5.45 7.72 22.16
C TYR A 142 6.03 8.09 23.53
N GLU A 143 7.31 8.43 23.63
CA GLU A 143 7.96 8.89 24.87
C GLU A 143 7.29 10.13 25.46
N LYS A 144 6.73 10.99 24.59
CA LYS A 144 5.98 12.20 24.97
C LYS A 144 4.47 11.96 25.12
N GLU A 145 4.01 10.71 25.04
CA GLU A 145 2.61 10.30 25.10
C GLU A 145 1.69 11.00 24.09
N ARG A 146 2.24 11.48 22.97
CA ARG A 146 1.52 12.18 21.91
C ARG A 146 0.99 11.24 20.82
N LEU A 147 1.66 10.13 20.58
CA LEU A 147 1.26 9.11 19.63
C LEU A 147 0.59 7.95 20.39
N LYS A 148 -0.67 7.70 20.12
CA LYS A 148 -1.47 6.69 20.80
C LYS A 148 -1.87 5.54 19.89
N LEU A 149 -1.83 5.77 18.58
CA LEU A 149 -2.08 4.74 17.55
C LEU A 149 -1.09 3.59 17.71
N ARG A 150 -1.58 2.36 17.60
CA ARG A 150 -0.67 1.20 17.55
C ARG A 150 -0.16 1.01 16.13
N ILE A 151 1.15 0.87 15.98
CA ILE A 151 1.81 0.73 14.68
C ILE A 151 2.67 -0.54 14.67
N TYR A 152 2.34 -1.47 13.78
CA TYR A 152 3.19 -2.58 13.41
C TYR A 152 3.93 -2.21 12.14
N VAL A 153 5.26 -2.07 12.21
CA VAL A 153 6.08 -1.51 11.13
C VAL A 153 6.78 -2.61 10.36
N SER A 154 6.71 -2.54 9.04
CA SER A 154 7.67 -3.20 8.17
C SER A 154 8.79 -2.24 7.78
N MET A 155 10.03 -2.61 8.05
CA MET A 155 11.20 -1.83 7.65
C MET A 155 11.39 -1.91 6.13
N ARG A 156 11.73 -0.80 5.51
CA ARG A 156 11.90 -0.74 4.05
C ARG A 156 13.01 0.23 3.64
N VAL A 157 13.81 -0.18 2.65
CA VAL A 157 14.70 0.74 1.93
C VAL A 157 13.84 1.51 0.92
N LEU A 158 13.76 2.83 1.09
CA LEU A 158 12.95 3.69 0.23
C LEU A 158 13.64 4.01 -1.10
N GLY A 159 12.87 4.52 -2.04
CA GLY A 159 13.35 4.88 -3.37
C GLY A 159 13.38 3.69 -4.33
N ARG A 160 14.28 3.77 -5.31
CA ARG A 160 14.53 2.71 -6.33
C ARG A 160 15.98 2.24 -6.22
N PRO A 161 16.34 1.52 -5.11
CA PRO A 161 17.69 1.07 -4.89
C PRO A 161 18.06 0.02 -5.95
N ASN A 162 19.31 0.02 -6.38
CA ASN A 162 19.87 -1.15 -7.00
C ASN A 162 20.06 -2.27 -5.97
N TYR A 163 20.46 -3.47 -6.39
CA TYR A 163 20.56 -4.62 -5.48
C TYR A 163 21.57 -4.42 -4.35
N GLN A 164 22.71 -3.79 -4.62
CA GLN A 164 23.72 -3.51 -3.59
C GLN A 164 23.21 -2.53 -2.55
N GLU A 165 22.64 -1.42 -2.98
CA GLU A 165 22.02 -0.42 -2.10
C GLU A 165 20.89 -1.02 -1.26
N LEU A 166 20.05 -1.89 -1.87
CA LEU A 166 18.99 -2.61 -1.17
C LEU A 166 19.58 -3.49 -0.07
N MET A 167 20.59 -4.30 -0.39
CA MET A 167 21.20 -5.23 0.56
C MET A 167 21.90 -4.46 1.70
N GLU A 168 22.70 -3.45 1.39
CA GLU A 168 23.37 -2.62 2.39
C GLU A 168 22.38 -1.91 3.33
N GLY A 169 21.31 -1.34 2.77
CA GLY A 169 20.25 -0.69 3.55
C GLY A 169 19.51 -1.67 4.44
N SER A 170 19.18 -2.86 3.91
CA SER A 170 18.47 -3.91 4.64
C SER A 170 19.29 -4.46 5.81
N LEU A 171 20.58 -4.72 5.60
CA LEU A 171 21.48 -5.20 6.65
C LEU A 171 21.61 -4.23 7.83
N LYS A 172 21.43 -2.91 7.59
CA LYS A 172 21.39 -1.91 8.68
C LYS A 172 20.16 -2.13 9.58
N PHE A 173 18.98 -2.42 8.99
CA PHE A 173 17.79 -2.74 9.77
C PHE A 173 17.97 -4.05 10.53
N PHE A 174 18.47 -5.09 9.88
CA PHE A 174 18.65 -6.40 10.50
C PHE A 174 19.64 -6.36 11.66
N LYS A 175 20.69 -5.56 11.55
CA LYS A 175 21.66 -5.35 12.63
C LYS A 175 21.06 -4.62 13.84
N LYS A 176 20.12 -3.70 13.65
CA LYS A 176 19.39 -3.05 14.76
C LYS A 176 18.50 -4.03 15.51
N GLY A 177 18.03 -5.07 14.84
CA GLY A 177 17.19 -6.12 15.41
C GLY A 177 15.73 -5.71 15.55
N LEU A 178 14.98 -6.63 16.13
CA LEU A 178 13.54 -6.48 16.32
C LEU A 178 13.22 -5.54 17.48
N ARG A 179 12.14 -4.81 17.36
CA ARG A 179 11.52 -4.01 18.42
C ARG A 179 10.07 -4.47 18.53
N ILE A 180 9.72 -5.12 19.63
CA ILE A 180 8.41 -5.76 19.79
C ILE A 180 7.75 -5.23 21.05
N GLY A 181 6.49 -4.77 20.93
CA GLY A 181 5.66 -4.39 22.06
C GLY A 181 6.14 -3.16 22.84
N MET A 182 6.94 -2.29 22.20
CA MET A 182 7.41 -1.07 22.84
C MET A 182 6.26 -0.13 23.19
N TYR A 183 6.46 0.72 24.20
CA TYR A 183 5.49 1.74 24.62
C TYR A 183 4.10 1.15 24.89
N ASP A 184 4.03 0.13 25.72
CA ASP A 184 2.79 -0.56 26.07
C ASP A 184 2.07 -1.14 24.84
N ASN A 185 2.80 -1.93 24.06
CA ASN A 185 2.35 -2.54 22.81
C ASN A 185 1.86 -1.55 21.74
N ARG A 186 2.37 -0.31 21.74
CA ARG A 186 2.02 0.68 20.71
C ARG A 186 2.94 0.67 19.49
N LEU A 187 4.16 0.16 19.62
CA LEU A 187 5.11 0.09 18.51
C LEU A 187 5.76 -1.29 18.42
N THR A 188 5.60 -1.93 17.26
CA THR A 188 6.34 -3.14 16.90
C THR A 188 6.99 -2.95 15.54
N ALA A 189 8.32 -3.02 15.45
CA ALA A 189 9.08 -3.07 14.20
C ALA A 189 9.69 -4.47 14.06
N ARG A 190 8.96 -5.36 13.38
CA ARG A 190 9.27 -6.79 13.27
C ARG A 190 9.26 -7.31 11.84
N ALA A 191 8.72 -6.55 10.90
CA ALA A 191 8.64 -6.98 9.52
C ALA A 191 9.65 -6.26 8.62
N TYR A 192 9.92 -6.85 7.47
CA TYR A 192 10.72 -6.28 6.39
C TYR A 192 9.93 -6.36 5.09
N LYS A 193 9.81 -5.24 4.38
CA LYS A 193 9.04 -5.12 3.11
C LYS A 193 9.96 -4.99 1.91
N ILE A 194 9.66 -5.76 0.86
CA ILE A 194 10.29 -5.65 -0.47
C ILE A 194 9.21 -5.65 -1.56
N SER A 195 9.41 -4.88 -2.63
CA SER A 195 8.50 -4.86 -3.78
C SER A 195 9.07 -5.70 -4.92
N LEU A 196 8.25 -6.63 -5.46
CA LEU A 196 8.64 -7.52 -6.56
C LEU A 196 8.25 -6.95 -7.93
N ASP A 197 7.14 -6.21 -8.00
CA ASP A 197 6.60 -5.66 -9.25
C ASP A 197 5.94 -4.29 -9.05
N GLY A 198 5.12 -3.88 -10.01
CA GLY A 198 4.35 -2.64 -9.98
C GLY A 198 2.86 -2.86 -9.75
N SER A 199 1.98 -2.17 -10.52
CA SER A 199 0.52 -2.19 -10.35
C SER A 199 -0.21 -2.63 -11.61
N LEU A 200 -1.41 -3.23 -11.43
CA LEU A 200 -2.29 -3.61 -12.55
C LEU A 200 -2.72 -2.38 -13.35
N GLY A 201 -3.10 -1.31 -12.66
CA GLY A 201 -3.57 -0.06 -13.27
C GLY A 201 -2.57 0.57 -14.23
N ALA A 202 -1.28 0.46 -13.99
CA ALA A 202 -0.23 0.97 -14.85
C ALA A 202 0.38 -0.07 -15.82
N ARG A 203 -0.15 -1.29 -15.85
CA ARG A 203 0.43 -2.45 -16.57
C ARG A 203 1.89 -2.71 -16.21
N SER A 204 2.29 -2.39 -15.00
CA SER A 204 3.63 -2.67 -14.46
C SER A 204 3.65 -3.83 -13.46
N ALA A 205 2.50 -4.40 -13.13
CA ALA A 205 2.43 -5.69 -12.47
C ALA A 205 3.03 -6.76 -13.37
N TRP A 206 3.90 -7.63 -12.81
CA TRP A 206 4.61 -8.62 -13.58
C TRP A 206 3.76 -9.88 -13.79
N MET A 207 3.42 -10.12 -15.07
CA MET A 207 2.55 -11.20 -15.50
C MET A 207 3.33 -12.35 -16.12
N LEU A 208 2.81 -13.57 -16.03
CA LEU A 208 3.34 -14.76 -16.71
C LEU A 208 3.21 -14.61 -18.22
N GLU A 209 2.06 -14.15 -18.68
CA GLU A 209 1.72 -13.90 -20.08
C GLU A 209 1.49 -12.40 -20.31
N ASP A 210 1.52 -11.99 -21.58
CA ASP A 210 1.26 -10.59 -21.94
C ASP A 210 -0.11 -10.11 -21.42
N TYR A 211 -0.22 -8.81 -21.15
CA TYR A 211 -1.52 -8.19 -20.92
C TYR A 211 -2.42 -8.39 -22.14
N GLU A 212 -3.69 -8.79 -21.91
CA GLU A 212 -4.64 -9.08 -23.00
C GLU A 212 -4.86 -7.86 -23.89
N ASP A 213 -4.92 -6.68 -23.28
CA ASP A 213 -5.10 -5.39 -23.96
C ASP A 213 -3.78 -4.75 -24.43
N GLN A 214 -2.64 -5.41 -24.24
CA GLN A 214 -1.32 -4.92 -24.70
C GLN A 214 -0.37 -6.08 -25.06
N PRO A 215 -0.55 -6.75 -26.20
CA PRO A 215 0.35 -7.81 -26.67
C PRO A 215 1.81 -7.35 -26.74
N GLY A 216 2.73 -8.22 -26.36
CA GLY A 216 4.16 -7.94 -26.27
C GLY A 216 4.60 -7.29 -24.96
N HIS A 217 3.66 -7.06 -24.02
CA HIS A 217 3.95 -6.44 -22.73
C HIS A 217 3.35 -7.22 -21.57
N LYS A 218 4.19 -7.58 -20.60
CA LYS A 218 3.77 -8.33 -19.40
C LYS A 218 4.27 -7.74 -18.08
N GLY A 219 4.62 -6.46 -18.07
CA GLY A 219 5.25 -5.86 -16.90
C GLY A 219 6.66 -6.42 -16.63
N ASN A 220 7.21 -6.13 -15.47
CA ASN A 220 8.58 -6.51 -15.14
C ASN A 220 8.74 -6.86 -13.65
N GLY A 221 9.43 -7.96 -13.39
CA GLY A 221 9.97 -8.28 -12.07
C GLY A 221 11.18 -7.37 -11.75
N LYS A 222 11.33 -7.03 -10.49
CA LYS A 222 12.41 -6.14 -10.02
C LYS A 222 13.68 -6.88 -9.64
N TRP A 223 13.57 -8.15 -9.26
CA TRP A 223 14.66 -8.93 -8.68
C TRP A 223 14.72 -10.32 -9.31
N THR A 224 15.93 -10.88 -9.44
CA THR A 224 16.07 -12.31 -9.70
C THR A 224 15.71 -13.13 -8.45
N ASN A 225 15.42 -14.43 -8.60
CA ASN A 225 15.14 -15.30 -7.45
C ASN A 225 16.30 -15.30 -6.46
N ASP A 226 17.55 -15.35 -6.93
CA ASP A 226 18.74 -15.37 -6.07
C ASP A 226 18.90 -14.07 -5.29
N GLN A 227 18.63 -12.92 -5.92
CA GLN A 227 18.67 -11.61 -5.27
C GLN A 227 17.60 -11.51 -4.19
N LEU A 228 16.37 -11.87 -4.53
CA LEU A 228 15.25 -11.87 -3.58
C LEU A 228 15.51 -12.82 -2.42
N TYR A 229 15.92 -14.06 -2.73
CA TYR A 229 16.28 -15.07 -1.73
C TYR A 229 17.31 -14.55 -0.75
N SER A 230 18.41 -13.99 -1.23
CA SER A 230 19.52 -13.52 -0.39
C SER A 230 19.07 -12.46 0.62
N VAL A 231 18.25 -11.48 0.19
CA VAL A 231 17.76 -10.45 1.09
C VAL A 231 16.79 -11.03 2.13
N LEU A 232 15.85 -11.87 1.69
CA LEU A 232 14.84 -12.46 2.58
C LEU A 232 15.45 -13.49 3.53
N TYR A 233 16.50 -14.20 3.12
CA TYR A 233 17.25 -15.11 3.98
C TYR A 233 17.89 -14.36 5.16
N GLU A 234 18.57 -13.24 4.90
CA GLU A 234 19.15 -12.42 5.97
C GLU A 234 18.05 -11.80 6.88
N ALA A 235 16.93 -11.36 6.31
CA ALA A 235 15.79 -10.89 7.10
C ALA A 235 15.28 -11.98 8.05
N ARG A 236 15.06 -13.19 7.54
CA ARG A 236 14.59 -14.33 8.33
C ARG A 236 15.60 -14.76 9.40
N ARG A 237 16.90 -14.81 9.08
CA ARG A 237 17.97 -15.08 10.07
C ARG A 237 17.99 -14.07 11.20
N ALA A 238 17.67 -12.81 10.91
CA ALA A 238 17.56 -11.76 11.92
C ALA A 238 16.20 -11.76 12.66
N GLY A 239 15.30 -12.72 12.36
CA GLY A 239 14.00 -12.89 13.01
C GLY A 239 12.87 -12.02 12.44
N PHE A 240 13.10 -11.30 11.35
CA PHE A 240 12.07 -10.47 10.73
C PHE A 240 11.05 -11.32 9.98
N GLN A 241 9.79 -10.94 10.10
CA GLN A 241 8.72 -11.36 9.19
C GLN A 241 8.95 -10.70 7.82
N THR A 242 8.76 -11.43 6.73
CA THR A 242 8.97 -10.86 5.39
C THR A 242 7.66 -10.63 4.65
N TRP A 243 7.53 -9.44 4.05
CA TRP A 243 6.39 -9.00 3.27
C TRP A 243 6.83 -8.69 1.85
N CYS A 244 6.33 -9.44 0.88
CA CYS A 244 6.58 -9.20 -0.53
C CYS A 244 5.36 -8.52 -1.16
N HIS A 245 5.55 -7.31 -1.73
CA HIS A 245 4.54 -6.76 -2.63
C HIS A 245 4.54 -7.58 -3.92
N ALA A 246 3.43 -8.20 -4.23
CA ALA A 246 3.26 -9.01 -5.44
C ALA A 246 1.82 -8.86 -5.96
N ILE A 247 1.67 -8.14 -7.06
CA ILE A 247 0.38 -7.91 -7.72
C ILE A 247 0.16 -8.90 -8.85
N GLY A 248 1.10 -9.01 -9.80
CA GLY A 248 1.00 -9.92 -10.92
C GLY A 248 1.21 -11.40 -10.55
N ASP A 249 0.71 -12.28 -11.39
CA ASP A 249 0.80 -13.73 -11.19
C ASP A 249 2.25 -14.24 -11.26
N ALA A 250 3.12 -13.66 -12.08
CA ALA A 250 4.54 -13.98 -12.09
C ALA A 250 5.24 -13.52 -10.80
N ALA A 251 4.88 -12.35 -10.26
CA ALA A 251 5.41 -11.86 -9.00
C ALA A 251 4.95 -12.71 -7.81
N ASN A 252 3.68 -13.14 -7.78
CA ASN A 252 3.18 -14.05 -6.77
C ASN A 252 3.86 -15.43 -6.85
N ARG A 253 4.09 -15.95 -8.05
CA ARG A 253 4.86 -17.18 -8.27
C ARG A 253 6.28 -17.05 -7.75
N GLN A 254 6.99 -15.98 -8.08
CA GLN A 254 8.34 -15.72 -7.56
C GLN A 254 8.34 -15.64 -6.03
N CYS A 255 7.38 -14.95 -5.44
CA CYS A 255 7.22 -14.86 -3.99
C CYS A 255 7.11 -16.25 -3.36
N LEU A 256 6.21 -17.09 -3.87
CA LEU A 256 5.97 -18.44 -3.37
C LEU A 256 7.17 -19.35 -3.57
N ASP A 257 7.86 -19.29 -4.73
CA ASP A 257 9.06 -20.09 -5.02
C ASP A 257 10.19 -19.78 -4.04
N VAL A 258 10.45 -18.50 -3.81
CA VAL A 258 11.47 -18.06 -2.86
C VAL A 258 11.09 -18.39 -1.41
N TYR A 259 9.83 -18.22 -1.04
CA TYR A 259 9.36 -18.60 0.29
C TYR A 259 9.41 -20.11 0.55
N GLU A 260 9.09 -20.92 -0.46
CA GLU A 260 9.24 -22.37 -0.38
C GLU A 260 10.70 -22.78 -0.15
N GLN A 261 11.64 -22.17 -0.86
CA GLN A 261 13.08 -22.39 -0.65
C GLN A 261 13.49 -21.96 0.76
N LEU A 262 13.10 -20.77 1.21
CA LEU A 262 13.41 -20.26 2.54
C LEU A 262 12.91 -21.19 3.65
N LEU A 263 11.68 -21.68 3.53
CA LEU A 263 11.08 -22.57 4.54
C LEU A 263 11.76 -23.96 4.56
N LYS A 264 12.35 -24.41 3.45
CA LYS A 264 13.17 -25.64 3.43
C LYS A 264 14.49 -25.46 4.17
N GLU A 265 15.14 -24.30 4.03
CA GLU A 265 16.45 -24.03 4.65
C GLU A 265 16.35 -23.47 6.08
N LEU A 266 15.32 -22.68 6.36
CA LEU A 266 15.01 -22.09 7.66
C LEU A 266 13.58 -22.50 8.09
N PRO A 267 13.36 -23.78 8.48
CA PRO A 267 12.03 -24.26 8.83
C PRO A 267 11.45 -23.49 10.02
N ASP A 268 10.25 -22.97 9.85
CA ASP A 268 9.52 -22.27 10.90
C ASP A 268 8.01 -22.49 10.68
N LYS A 269 7.37 -23.15 11.61
CA LYS A 269 5.92 -23.46 11.52
C LYS A 269 5.02 -22.25 11.69
N ASP A 270 5.54 -21.17 12.24
CA ASP A 270 4.82 -19.92 12.49
C ASP A 270 5.55 -18.71 11.84
N ALA A 271 6.08 -18.92 10.64
CA ALA A 271 6.83 -17.90 9.90
C ALA A 271 5.95 -16.71 9.51
N ARG A 272 4.67 -16.94 9.25
CA ARG A 272 3.68 -15.93 8.78
C ARG A 272 4.22 -15.02 7.68
N LEU A 273 4.91 -15.63 6.70
CA LEU A 273 5.38 -14.93 5.51
C LEU A 273 4.19 -14.34 4.75
N ARG A 274 4.33 -13.14 4.19
CA ARG A 274 3.19 -12.44 3.58
C ARG A 274 3.44 -12.12 2.12
N SER A 275 2.43 -12.34 1.28
CA SER A 275 2.30 -11.71 -0.03
C SER A 275 1.33 -10.55 0.10
N GLU A 276 1.87 -9.33 -0.02
CA GLU A 276 1.07 -8.10 0.03
C GLU A 276 0.43 -7.88 -1.33
N HIS A 277 -0.83 -7.59 -1.33
CA HIS A 277 -1.78 -7.53 -2.43
C HIS A 277 -2.26 -8.93 -2.86
N ALA A 278 -1.38 -9.89 -3.17
CA ALA A 278 -1.77 -11.21 -3.67
C ALA A 278 -2.94 -11.11 -4.67
N GLN A 279 -2.85 -10.10 -5.57
CA GLN A 279 -4.01 -9.56 -6.26
C GLN A 279 -4.41 -10.41 -7.46
N ILE A 280 -3.41 -10.92 -8.20
CA ILE A 280 -3.58 -11.79 -9.36
C ILE A 280 -2.69 -13.01 -9.11
N ILE A 281 -3.30 -14.17 -9.00
CA ILE A 281 -2.62 -15.44 -8.69
C ILE A 281 -2.94 -16.43 -9.81
N ALA A 282 -1.91 -17.09 -10.35
CA ALA A 282 -2.15 -18.18 -11.27
C ALA A 282 -2.94 -19.29 -10.55
N PRO A 283 -3.98 -19.88 -11.17
CA PRO A 283 -4.85 -20.88 -10.50
C PRO A 283 -4.07 -22.02 -9.84
N GLU A 284 -2.99 -22.48 -10.45
CA GLU A 284 -2.12 -23.53 -9.93
C GLU A 284 -1.29 -23.12 -8.71
N ASP A 285 -1.12 -21.82 -8.46
CA ASP A 285 -0.38 -21.31 -7.31
C ASP A 285 -1.27 -21.00 -6.09
N ILE A 286 -2.59 -20.92 -6.26
CA ILE A 286 -3.52 -20.58 -5.18
C ILE A 286 -3.38 -21.52 -3.98
N GLU A 287 -3.35 -22.84 -4.22
CA GLU A 287 -3.18 -23.83 -3.14
C GLU A 287 -1.84 -23.72 -2.39
N ARG A 288 -0.83 -23.14 -3.03
CA ARG A 288 0.50 -23.01 -2.43
C ARG A 288 0.50 -22.07 -1.23
N PHE A 289 -0.37 -21.06 -1.21
CA PHE A 289 -0.51 -20.17 -0.07
C PHE A 289 -0.81 -20.95 1.21
N HIS A 290 -1.84 -21.79 1.18
CA HIS A 290 -2.20 -22.62 2.33
C HIS A 290 -1.11 -23.66 2.65
N LYS A 291 -0.60 -24.37 1.64
CA LYS A 291 0.42 -25.42 1.84
C LYS A 291 1.71 -24.90 2.44
N LEU A 292 2.12 -23.68 2.11
CA LEU A 292 3.33 -23.04 2.62
C LEU A 292 3.06 -22.18 3.88
N GLY A 293 1.80 -21.97 4.26
CA GLY A 293 1.42 -21.05 5.33
C GLY A 293 1.76 -19.59 5.03
N VAL A 294 1.79 -19.21 3.74
CA VAL A 294 1.97 -17.83 3.30
C VAL A 294 0.64 -17.11 3.40
N ILE A 295 0.64 -15.96 4.06
CA ILE A 295 -0.57 -15.15 4.26
C ILE A 295 -0.79 -14.23 3.06
N PRO A 296 -1.87 -14.40 2.28
CA PRO A 296 -2.25 -13.44 1.26
C PRO A 296 -2.95 -12.24 1.93
N THR A 297 -2.41 -11.04 1.79
CA THR A 297 -3.05 -9.82 2.29
C THR A 297 -3.69 -9.07 1.14
N HIS A 298 -4.86 -8.52 1.39
CA HIS A 298 -5.65 -7.88 0.34
C HIS A 298 -6.05 -6.44 0.67
N GLN A 299 -6.42 -5.71 -0.38
CA GLN A 299 -7.05 -4.41 -0.31
C GLN A 299 -8.37 -4.50 -1.07
N THR A 300 -9.43 -4.93 -0.37
CA THR A 300 -10.71 -5.17 -1.05
C THR A 300 -11.33 -3.91 -1.64
N VAL A 301 -10.94 -2.75 -1.13
CA VAL A 301 -11.34 -1.43 -1.65
C VAL A 301 -10.77 -1.14 -3.05
N PHE A 302 -9.67 -1.78 -3.48
CA PHE A 302 -9.11 -1.61 -4.83
C PHE A 302 -10.09 -2.03 -5.94
N LEU A 303 -11.02 -2.92 -5.61
CA LEU A 303 -12.08 -3.30 -6.54
C LEU A 303 -12.82 -2.08 -7.13
N ARG A 304 -12.97 -0.98 -6.38
CA ARG A 304 -13.69 0.23 -6.82
C ARG A 304 -13.18 0.76 -8.17
N THR A 305 -11.88 0.77 -8.33
CA THR A 305 -11.20 1.29 -9.51
C THR A 305 -10.78 0.19 -10.48
N ASP A 306 -10.24 -0.91 -9.95
CA ASP A 306 -9.63 -1.95 -10.78
C ASP A 306 -10.64 -2.76 -11.60
N LYS A 307 -11.89 -2.94 -11.13
CA LYS A 307 -12.96 -3.59 -11.89
C LYS A 307 -13.19 -3.00 -13.28
N ASN A 308 -12.83 -1.73 -13.47
CA ASN A 308 -13.02 -1.03 -14.75
C ASN A 308 -11.99 -1.46 -15.81
N VAL A 309 -10.88 -2.05 -15.39
CA VAL A 309 -9.77 -2.38 -16.29
C VAL A 309 -9.29 -3.83 -16.16
N ALA A 310 -9.62 -4.51 -15.07
CA ALA A 310 -9.06 -5.83 -14.77
C ALA A 310 -9.46 -6.88 -15.80
N ASP A 311 -10.75 -6.96 -16.17
CA ASP A 311 -11.23 -7.93 -17.16
C ASP A 311 -10.54 -7.75 -18.53
N ALA A 312 -10.39 -6.50 -18.98
CA ALA A 312 -9.72 -6.21 -20.24
C ALA A 312 -8.21 -6.52 -20.22
N ARG A 313 -7.54 -6.32 -19.07
CA ARG A 313 -6.11 -6.54 -18.93
C ARG A 313 -5.72 -7.99 -18.75
N LEU A 314 -6.60 -8.77 -18.11
CA LEU A 314 -6.31 -10.15 -17.71
C LEU A 314 -6.95 -11.18 -18.65
N GLY A 315 -8.07 -10.84 -19.31
CA GLY A 315 -8.86 -11.78 -20.10
C GLY A 315 -9.59 -12.82 -19.24
N ALA A 316 -10.38 -13.66 -19.91
CA ALA A 316 -11.35 -14.55 -19.27
C ALA A 316 -10.73 -15.65 -18.36
N GLU A 317 -9.49 -16.05 -18.59
CA GLU A 317 -8.85 -17.12 -17.82
C GLU A 317 -8.13 -16.57 -16.59
N ARG A 318 -7.27 -15.57 -16.73
CA ARG A 318 -6.48 -15.01 -15.62
C ARG A 318 -7.31 -14.27 -14.58
N ILE A 319 -8.45 -13.69 -15.02
CA ILE A 319 -9.37 -13.03 -14.09
C ILE A 319 -9.94 -13.99 -13.02
N LYS A 320 -9.97 -15.29 -13.27
CA LYS A 320 -10.42 -16.31 -12.32
C LYS A 320 -9.52 -16.42 -11.09
N GLY A 321 -8.24 -16.07 -11.21
CA GLY A 321 -7.28 -16.05 -10.10
C GLY A 321 -7.04 -14.64 -9.56
N ALA A 322 -7.77 -13.64 -10.04
CA ALA A 322 -7.64 -12.27 -9.60
C ALA A 322 -8.72 -11.90 -8.57
N TYR A 323 -8.33 -11.22 -7.50
CA TYR A 323 -9.25 -10.85 -6.41
C TYR A 323 -10.07 -12.06 -5.91
N ALA A 324 -9.42 -13.23 -5.85
CA ALA A 324 -10.01 -14.54 -5.59
C ALA A 324 -10.20 -14.78 -4.07
N TRP A 325 -10.92 -13.88 -3.41
CA TRP A 325 -11.01 -13.87 -1.94
C TRP A 325 -11.72 -15.09 -1.38
N ARG A 326 -12.88 -15.46 -1.98
CA ARG A 326 -13.63 -16.65 -1.57
C ARG A 326 -12.81 -17.90 -1.78
N THR A 327 -12.19 -18.03 -2.95
CA THR A 327 -11.34 -19.16 -3.29
C THR A 327 -10.21 -19.35 -2.29
N LEU A 328 -9.52 -18.27 -1.87
CA LEU A 328 -8.44 -18.31 -0.88
C LEU A 328 -8.96 -18.67 0.53
N ILE A 329 -10.10 -18.11 0.94
CA ILE A 329 -10.72 -18.41 2.24
C ILE A 329 -11.16 -19.87 2.33
N ASP A 330 -11.79 -20.39 1.28
CA ASP A 330 -12.27 -21.80 1.24
C ASP A 330 -11.12 -22.80 1.30
N GLN A 331 -9.90 -22.40 0.95
CA GLN A 331 -8.69 -23.20 1.18
C GLN A 331 -8.11 -23.06 2.59
N GLY A 332 -8.73 -22.27 3.48
CA GLY A 332 -8.33 -22.11 4.86
C GLY A 332 -7.32 -21.00 5.12
N ASN A 333 -7.07 -20.10 4.15
CA ASN A 333 -6.19 -18.96 4.36
C ASN A 333 -6.89 -17.87 5.19
N PRO A 334 -6.25 -17.29 6.22
CA PRO A 334 -6.69 -16.02 6.76
C PRO A 334 -6.41 -14.93 5.71
N LEU A 335 -7.37 -14.01 5.52
CA LEU A 335 -7.27 -12.92 4.56
C LEU A 335 -7.25 -11.56 5.27
N PRO A 336 -6.12 -11.11 5.82
CA PRO A 336 -5.99 -9.76 6.36
C PRO A 336 -6.25 -8.72 5.27
N ASN A 337 -6.95 -7.65 5.65
CA ASN A 337 -7.37 -6.60 4.73
C ASN A 337 -6.82 -5.24 5.17
N GLY A 338 -6.69 -4.35 4.22
CA GLY A 338 -6.26 -2.98 4.41
C GLY A 338 -6.72 -2.11 3.24
N THR A 339 -6.26 -0.87 3.22
CA THR A 339 -6.60 0.07 2.14
C THR A 339 -5.38 0.56 1.38
N ASP A 340 -4.18 0.24 1.88
CA ASP A 340 -2.92 0.78 1.36
C ASP A 340 -2.94 2.32 1.33
N SER A 341 -3.62 2.93 2.33
CA SER A 341 -3.74 4.38 2.43
C SER A 341 -2.35 5.06 2.35
N PRO A 342 -2.20 6.10 1.53
CA PRO A 342 -3.23 6.91 0.85
C PRO A 342 -3.54 6.49 -0.60
N VAL A 343 -3.29 5.25 -1.01
CA VAL A 343 -3.69 4.77 -2.34
C VAL A 343 -5.21 4.80 -2.43
N GLU A 344 -5.89 4.27 -1.40
CA GLU A 344 -7.33 4.37 -1.21
C GLU A 344 -7.66 5.00 0.15
N SER A 345 -8.92 5.37 0.36
CA SER A 345 -9.41 5.87 1.65
C SER A 345 -9.15 4.87 2.77
N CYS A 346 -8.70 5.33 3.94
CA CYS A 346 -8.49 4.47 5.10
C CYS A 346 -9.80 3.99 5.76
N ASN A 347 -10.98 4.32 5.21
CA ASN A 347 -12.27 3.90 5.75
C ASN A 347 -12.45 2.38 5.66
N PRO A 348 -12.45 1.63 6.79
CA PRO A 348 -12.58 0.18 6.78
C PRO A 348 -13.98 -0.29 6.34
N PHE A 349 -15.02 0.51 6.59
CA PHE A 349 -16.39 0.13 6.24
C PHE A 349 -16.63 0.15 4.74
N LEU A 350 -16.02 1.10 4.02
CA LEU A 350 -16.02 1.09 2.56
C LEU A 350 -15.30 -0.15 2.00
N SER A 351 -14.19 -0.52 2.59
CA SER A 351 -13.43 -1.72 2.20
C SER A 351 -14.22 -3.01 2.51
N MET A 352 -14.83 -3.12 3.70
CA MET A 352 -15.71 -4.24 4.03
C MET A 352 -16.96 -4.30 3.17
N TYR A 353 -17.52 -3.15 2.78
CA TYR A 353 -18.60 -3.09 1.80
C TYR A 353 -18.19 -3.70 0.45
N CYS A 354 -17.03 -3.30 -0.08
CA CYS A 354 -16.49 -3.87 -1.31
C CYS A 354 -16.26 -5.39 -1.20
N ALA A 355 -15.77 -5.84 -0.03
CA ALA A 355 -15.55 -7.26 0.24
C ALA A 355 -16.85 -8.09 0.18
N VAL A 356 -17.94 -7.58 0.75
CA VAL A 356 -19.23 -8.28 0.84
C VAL A 356 -20.03 -8.18 -0.43
N THR A 357 -20.08 -7.01 -1.07
CA THR A 357 -20.99 -6.74 -2.20
C THR A 357 -20.33 -6.86 -3.56
N ARG A 358 -19.02 -6.79 -3.62
CA ARG A 358 -18.25 -6.72 -4.88
C ARG A 358 -18.65 -5.52 -5.76
N LYS A 359 -19.06 -4.40 -5.11
CA LYS A 359 -19.51 -3.17 -5.77
C LYS A 359 -18.67 -1.97 -5.29
N ASP A 360 -18.66 -0.92 -6.11
CA ASP A 360 -18.15 0.39 -5.72
C ASP A 360 -19.19 1.18 -4.89
N GLU A 361 -18.81 2.35 -4.40
CA GLU A 361 -19.65 3.26 -3.61
C GLU A 361 -20.91 3.75 -4.34
N HIS A 362 -20.95 3.64 -5.66
CA HIS A 362 -22.10 3.96 -6.51
C HIS A 362 -22.98 2.73 -6.79
N LEU A 363 -22.80 1.64 -6.05
CA LEU A 363 -23.53 0.38 -6.13
C LEU A 363 -23.31 -0.36 -7.47
N LYS A 364 -22.17 -0.14 -8.12
CA LYS A 364 -21.85 -0.74 -9.44
C LYS A 364 -20.71 -1.76 -9.36
N PRO A 365 -20.76 -2.80 -10.24
CA PRO A 365 -21.84 -3.15 -11.15
C PRO A 365 -23.05 -3.75 -10.43
N GLU A 366 -24.23 -3.73 -11.05
CA GLU A 366 -25.41 -4.44 -10.55
C GLU A 366 -25.09 -5.93 -10.38
N GLY A 367 -25.47 -6.53 -9.27
CA GLY A 367 -25.13 -7.92 -8.92
C GLY A 367 -23.71 -8.11 -8.36
N GLY A 368 -22.82 -7.11 -8.45
CA GLY A 368 -21.42 -7.20 -8.02
C GLY A 368 -20.47 -7.71 -9.14
N TRP A 369 -19.23 -7.27 -9.08
CA TRP A 369 -18.16 -7.72 -9.99
C TRP A 369 -17.60 -9.07 -9.52
N HIS A 370 -17.72 -10.13 -10.33
CA HIS A 370 -17.36 -11.50 -9.96
C HIS A 370 -17.90 -11.89 -8.57
N PRO A 371 -19.23 -11.85 -8.34
CA PRO A 371 -19.84 -11.96 -7.02
C PRO A 371 -19.61 -13.31 -6.32
N GLN A 372 -19.20 -14.35 -7.03
CA GLN A 372 -18.81 -15.64 -6.45
C GLN A 372 -17.57 -15.52 -5.55
N GLU A 373 -16.79 -14.47 -5.68
CA GLU A 373 -15.60 -14.21 -4.84
C GLU A 373 -15.89 -13.28 -3.65
N ALA A 374 -17.16 -13.01 -3.34
CA ALA A 374 -17.53 -12.18 -2.21
C ALA A 374 -17.23 -12.86 -0.86
N MET A 375 -16.87 -12.05 0.13
CA MET A 375 -16.77 -12.47 1.52
C MET A 375 -18.14 -12.40 2.21
N THR A 376 -18.33 -13.21 3.24
CA THR A 376 -19.41 -12.96 4.20
C THR A 376 -19.10 -11.74 5.07
N ARG A 377 -20.10 -11.17 5.73
CA ARG A 377 -19.92 -10.05 6.67
C ARG A 377 -18.95 -10.41 7.79
N GLU A 378 -19.07 -11.64 8.32
CA GLU A 378 -18.19 -12.11 9.40
C GLU A 378 -16.74 -12.18 8.91
N GLU A 379 -16.47 -12.71 7.73
CA GLU A 379 -15.13 -12.79 7.15
C GLU A 379 -14.56 -11.39 6.87
N ALA A 380 -15.37 -10.50 6.32
CA ALA A 380 -14.96 -9.10 6.11
C ALA A 380 -14.62 -8.39 7.43
N LEU A 381 -15.38 -8.64 8.50
CA LEU A 381 -15.04 -8.14 9.84
C LEU A 381 -13.76 -8.77 10.37
N ARG A 382 -13.60 -10.09 10.26
CA ARG A 382 -12.39 -10.82 10.68
C ARG A 382 -11.15 -10.33 9.94
N SER A 383 -11.29 -9.92 8.68
CA SER A 383 -10.17 -9.44 7.87
C SER A 383 -9.54 -8.16 8.43
N TYR A 384 -10.33 -7.31 9.08
CA TYR A 384 -9.89 -6.09 9.77
C TYR A 384 -9.59 -6.27 11.25
N THR A 385 -9.89 -7.44 11.83
CA THR A 385 -9.75 -7.70 13.28
C THR A 385 -8.86 -8.92 13.54
N ASN A 386 -9.43 -10.10 13.68
CA ASN A 386 -8.70 -11.32 14.07
C ASN A 386 -7.60 -11.70 13.07
N TRP A 387 -7.89 -11.68 11.77
CA TRP A 387 -6.90 -12.06 10.76
C TRP A 387 -5.79 -11.04 10.63
N ALA A 388 -6.12 -9.74 10.76
CA ALA A 388 -5.11 -8.68 10.78
C ALA A 388 -4.20 -8.81 12.02
N ALA A 389 -4.77 -9.08 13.20
CA ALA A 389 -4.00 -9.32 14.42
C ALA A 389 -3.12 -10.57 14.31
N TYR A 390 -3.66 -11.68 13.77
CA TYR A 390 -2.90 -12.91 13.49
C TYR A 390 -1.71 -12.63 12.57
N ALA A 391 -1.93 -11.91 11.47
CA ALA A 391 -0.86 -11.59 10.52
C ALA A 391 0.28 -10.74 11.12
N ALA A 392 0.03 -10.07 12.24
CA ALA A 392 0.99 -9.27 12.99
C ALA A 392 1.55 -9.98 14.24
N PHE A 393 1.22 -11.25 14.50
CA PHE A 393 1.55 -11.97 15.75
C PHE A 393 0.97 -11.32 17.01
N GLU A 394 -0.16 -10.66 16.90
CA GLU A 394 -0.78 -9.88 17.98
C GLU A 394 -2.20 -10.38 18.33
N GLU A 395 -2.59 -11.56 17.85
CA GLU A 395 -3.92 -12.15 18.10
C GLU A 395 -4.22 -12.46 19.56
N GLN A 396 -3.16 -12.61 20.39
CA GLN A 396 -3.30 -12.76 21.83
C GLN A 396 -3.48 -11.42 22.56
N LEU A 397 -3.17 -10.30 21.86
CA LEU A 397 -3.22 -8.96 22.42
C LEU A 397 -4.47 -8.18 21.97
N LYS A 398 -4.92 -8.38 20.72
CA LYS A 398 -6.01 -7.63 20.11
C LYS A 398 -6.72 -8.44 19.01
N GLY A 399 -7.68 -7.81 18.31
CA GLY A 399 -8.44 -8.42 17.21
C GLY A 399 -9.78 -9.01 17.66
N SER A 400 -10.06 -9.06 18.96
CA SER A 400 -11.36 -9.42 19.53
C SER A 400 -11.52 -8.79 20.91
N ILE A 401 -12.77 -8.63 21.35
CA ILE A 401 -13.11 -8.10 22.68
C ILE A 401 -13.24 -9.29 23.62
N GLU A 402 -12.15 -9.62 24.30
CA GLU A 402 -12.04 -10.75 25.23
C GLU A 402 -11.27 -10.35 26.49
N PRO A 403 -11.59 -10.96 27.67
CA PRO A 403 -10.81 -10.73 28.87
C PRO A 403 -9.32 -11.04 28.67
N GLY A 404 -8.46 -10.11 29.08
CA GLY A 404 -7.01 -10.24 28.97
C GLY A 404 -6.42 -9.59 27.71
N LYS A 405 -7.24 -9.19 26.72
CA LYS A 405 -6.80 -8.41 25.57
C LYS A 405 -6.85 -6.90 25.84
N LEU A 406 -6.17 -6.17 24.99
CA LEU A 406 -6.16 -4.70 25.02
C LEU A 406 -7.57 -4.14 24.80
N ALA A 407 -7.92 -3.12 25.56
CA ALA A 407 -9.21 -2.44 25.44
C ALA A 407 -9.21 -1.49 24.22
N ASP A 408 -9.08 -2.07 23.04
CA ASP A 408 -9.08 -1.38 21.75
C ASP A 408 -10.37 -1.74 21.00
N PHE A 409 -11.26 -0.77 20.82
CA PHE A 409 -12.52 -1.00 20.13
C PHE A 409 -13.09 0.28 19.54
N VAL A 410 -14.07 0.15 18.64
CA VAL A 410 -14.83 1.23 18.04
C VAL A 410 -16.31 1.05 18.35
N VAL A 411 -16.98 2.14 18.70
CA VAL A 411 -18.45 2.23 18.75
C VAL A 411 -18.92 2.83 17.43
N ILE A 412 -19.84 2.14 16.77
CA ILE A 412 -20.35 2.51 15.45
C ILE A 412 -21.83 2.89 15.52
N ASP A 413 -22.31 3.67 14.53
CA ASP A 413 -23.65 4.26 14.51
C ASP A 413 -24.78 3.26 14.22
N ARG A 414 -24.45 2.06 13.72
CA ARG A 414 -25.46 1.02 13.38
C ARG A 414 -24.91 -0.38 13.50
N ASP A 415 -25.80 -1.38 13.54
CA ASP A 415 -25.43 -2.79 13.62
C ASP A 415 -24.89 -3.29 12.27
N TYR A 416 -23.56 -3.41 12.15
CA TYR A 416 -22.87 -3.90 10.95
C TYR A 416 -23.40 -5.25 10.46
N MET A 417 -23.76 -6.16 11.38
CA MET A 417 -24.21 -7.50 11.01
C MET A 417 -25.65 -7.54 10.47
N LYS A 418 -26.45 -6.49 10.68
CA LYS A 418 -27.88 -6.48 10.36
C LYS A 418 -28.33 -5.35 9.43
N CYS A 419 -27.56 -4.26 9.32
CA CYS A 419 -27.92 -3.17 8.41
C CYS A 419 -28.01 -3.67 6.95
N PRO A 420 -28.78 -3.01 6.05
CA PRO A 420 -28.74 -3.27 4.61
C PRO A 420 -27.29 -3.25 4.09
N GLU A 421 -26.97 -4.10 3.10
CA GLU A 421 -25.59 -4.20 2.60
C GLU A 421 -25.08 -2.88 2.04
N GLU A 422 -25.94 -2.16 1.33
CA GLU A 422 -25.63 -0.84 0.76
C GLU A 422 -25.32 0.24 1.80
N GLU A 423 -25.70 0.05 3.06
CA GLU A 423 -25.41 0.97 4.14
C GLU A 423 -24.08 0.69 4.86
N ILE A 424 -23.44 -0.45 4.60
CA ILE A 424 -22.16 -0.79 5.23
C ILE A 424 -21.12 0.30 4.98
N LYS A 425 -21.03 0.81 3.75
CA LYS A 425 -20.09 1.87 3.37
C LYS A 425 -20.31 3.21 4.07
N ASP A 426 -21.53 3.41 4.61
CA ASP A 426 -21.96 4.66 5.26
C ASP A 426 -21.87 4.57 6.79
N ILE A 427 -21.38 3.46 7.34
CA ILE A 427 -21.15 3.31 8.78
C ILE A 427 -20.11 4.34 9.26
N CYS A 428 -20.43 5.01 10.36
CA CYS A 428 -19.57 5.98 11.00
C CYS A 428 -19.11 5.53 12.38
N SER A 429 -17.86 5.87 12.71
CA SER A 429 -17.34 5.69 14.06
C SER A 429 -17.89 6.80 14.97
N LEU A 430 -18.55 6.40 16.07
CA LEU A 430 -19.03 7.32 17.11
C LEU A 430 -17.94 7.58 18.15
N GLN A 431 -17.26 6.52 18.56
CA GLN A 431 -16.10 6.60 19.46
C GLN A 431 -15.05 5.58 19.06
N THR A 432 -13.79 5.97 19.21
CA THR A 432 -12.63 5.06 19.07
C THR A 432 -11.88 5.04 20.38
N VAL A 433 -11.61 3.82 20.89
CA VAL A 433 -10.96 3.60 22.17
C VAL A 433 -9.68 2.82 21.97
N VAL A 434 -8.58 3.31 22.52
CA VAL A 434 -7.25 2.65 22.50
C VAL A 434 -6.74 2.50 23.93
N GLY A 435 -6.51 1.25 24.35
CA GLY A 435 -6.04 0.97 25.71
C GLY A 435 -7.01 1.46 26.80
N GLY A 436 -8.32 1.50 26.51
CA GLY A 436 -9.34 1.99 27.44
C GLY A 436 -9.50 3.53 27.44
N GLU A 437 -8.72 4.25 26.66
CA GLU A 437 -8.84 5.70 26.52
C GLU A 437 -9.65 6.07 25.27
N VAL A 438 -10.65 6.95 25.39
CA VAL A 438 -11.35 7.51 24.24
C VAL A 438 -10.42 8.48 23.51
N VAL A 439 -9.99 8.09 22.29
CA VAL A 439 -9.07 8.88 21.46
C VAL A 439 -9.78 9.66 20.34
N TYR A 440 -11.02 9.31 20.08
CA TYR A 440 -11.91 10.01 19.16
C TYR A 440 -13.37 9.86 19.60
N GLU A 441 -14.13 10.94 19.47
CA GLU A 441 -15.58 10.97 19.67
C GLU A 441 -16.20 11.94 18.66
N THR A 442 -17.25 11.48 17.97
CA THR A 442 -18.01 12.35 17.06
C THR A 442 -18.81 13.37 17.87
N LYS A 443 -18.82 14.62 17.38
CA LYS A 443 -19.53 15.74 18.05
C LYS A 443 -21.01 15.78 17.71
#